data_6f073fcc4552bca01e994927b501f4f6
#
_entry.id   6f073fcc4552bca01e994927b501f4f6
#
_cell.length_a   1.000
_cell.length_b   1.000
_cell.length_c   1.000
_cell.angle_alpha   90.00
_cell.angle_beta   90.00
_cell.angle_gamma   90.00
#
_symmetry.space_group_name_H-M   'P 1'
#
loop_
_entity.id
_entity.type
_entity.pdbx_description
1 polymer ?
#
loop_
_entity_poly.entity_id
_entity_poly.type
_entity_poly.pdbx_seq_one_letter_code
_entity_poly.pdbx_strand_id
1 'polypeptide(L)'
;DGIRLEVPDNKNVLDAALENGIYIPHLCHHKDLNPLGSCRMCIVEVEGQEGVVTSCTLKAKDGMTIRTKTPEIERLRMLALELLLAGHPEDCSTCPKYGNCELQMLIQYIGPKTGRLKLRAKGFKAEEGNPLILHDMNRCVLCGRCVRACNELRGVKVLQYQKKELETYVGTLHNKLLKDADCRFCGACAEVCPTGTIRDKVINSEVKKEDAVVPCRHACPAHTDIPRYIRHVKNGEYDEAAAVIREKVPFPRALGYICTHVCELECKRKEVSEAMSIRDIKRYAADHDTGSCWKGKGKQLADTGKKVCVVGGGPAGLTAAYYLRKQGHTVTLKEALPTVGG
;
A
#
# COMPACT_ATOMS: atom_id res chain seq x y z
N ASP A 1 9.68 -5.33 26.41
CA ASP A 1 8.57 -5.33 27.39
C ASP A 1 8.30 -6.76 27.93
N GLY A 2 9.28 -7.70 27.86
CA GLY A 2 9.18 -9.03 28.46
C GLY A 2 8.44 -10.08 27.63
N ILE A 3 7.95 -9.76 26.43
CA ILE A 3 7.30 -10.71 25.51
C ILE A 3 8.32 -11.17 24.47
N ARG A 4 8.55 -12.50 24.38
CA ARG A 4 9.41 -13.09 23.36
C ARG A 4 8.60 -13.32 22.10
N LEU A 5 9.12 -12.88 20.94
CA LEU A 5 8.51 -13.04 19.63
C LEU A 5 9.47 -13.77 18.69
N GLU A 6 8.93 -14.69 17.90
CA GLU A 6 9.59 -15.27 16.74
C GLU A 6 9.02 -14.63 15.49
N VAL A 7 9.86 -13.98 14.70
CA VAL A 7 9.44 -13.22 13.52
C VAL A 7 10.28 -13.57 12.30
N PRO A 8 9.74 -13.52 11.10
CA PRO A 8 10.51 -13.75 9.87
C PRO A 8 11.68 -12.76 9.72
N ASP A 9 12.76 -13.21 9.12
CA ASP A 9 13.91 -12.38 8.79
C ASP A 9 13.50 -11.14 7.98
N ASN A 10 14.20 -10.05 8.20
CA ASN A 10 14.00 -8.77 7.51
C ASN A 10 12.65 -8.06 7.78
N LYS A 11 11.81 -8.55 8.68
CA LYS A 11 10.61 -7.83 9.10
C LYS A 11 10.99 -6.61 9.93
N ASN A 12 10.26 -5.50 9.75
CA ASN A 12 10.49 -4.36 10.65
C ASN A 12 9.81 -4.61 12.00
N VAL A 13 10.37 -3.98 13.04
CA VAL A 13 9.91 -4.17 14.43
C VAL A 13 8.46 -3.75 14.64
N LEU A 14 7.99 -2.69 13.95
CA LEU A 14 6.61 -2.22 14.07
C LEU A 14 5.63 -3.28 13.55
N ASP A 15 5.86 -3.81 12.35
CA ASP A 15 4.96 -4.83 11.78
C ASP A 15 4.99 -6.11 12.62
N ALA A 16 6.18 -6.52 13.11
CA ALA A 16 6.33 -7.65 14.01
C ALA A 16 5.51 -7.48 15.30
N ALA A 17 5.55 -6.29 15.90
CA ALA A 17 4.79 -5.98 17.11
C ALA A 17 3.27 -6.00 16.84
N LEU A 18 2.81 -5.30 15.80
CA LEU A 18 1.38 -5.18 15.47
C LEU A 18 0.75 -6.53 15.14
N GLU A 19 1.43 -7.40 14.39
CA GLU A 19 0.93 -8.75 14.07
C GLU A 19 0.83 -9.67 15.30
N ASN A 20 1.62 -9.39 16.33
CA ASN A 20 1.57 -10.11 17.60
C ASN A 20 0.73 -9.38 18.68
N GLY A 21 -0.12 -8.43 18.28
CA GLY A 21 -1.05 -7.73 19.18
C GLY A 21 -0.41 -6.68 20.07
N ILE A 22 0.87 -6.33 19.86
CA ILE A 22 1.57 -5.29 20.62
C ILE A 22 1.41 -3.97 19.88
N TYR A 23 0.60 -3.08 20.42
CA TYR A 23 0.35 -1.77 19.82
C TYR A 23 1.51 -0.81 20.06
N ILE A 24 2.12 -0.33 19.00
CA ILE A 24 3.08 0.78 18.98
C ILE A 24 2.42 1.94 18.22
N PRO A 25 2.28 3.14 18.81
CA PRO A 25 1.69 4.29 18.15
C PRO A 25 2.40 4.61 16.84
N HIS A 26 1.65 4.88 15.77
CA HIS A 26 2.21 5.21 14.46
C HIS A 26 1.22 6.03 13.64
N LEU A 27 1.70 6.85 12.70
CA LEU A 27 0.85 7.66 11.83
C LEU A 27 1.29 7.63 10.36
N CYS A 28 2.59 7.75 10.08
CA CYS A 28 3.09 7.72 8.70
C CYS A 28 3.26 6.30 8.14
N HIS A 29 3.22 5.28 9.00
CA HIS A 29 3.30 3.87 8.58
C HIS A 29 1.95 3.40 8.00
N HIS A 30 2.03 2.56 6.98
CA HIS A 30 0.89 1.86 6.38
C HIS A 30 1.40 0.52 5.83
N LYS A 31 0.66 -0.57 6.05
CA LYS A 31 1.08 -1.94 5.71
C LYS A 31 1.51 -2.14 4.24
N ASP A 32 0.92 -1.40 3.32
CA ASP A 32 1.16 -1.51 1.88
C ASP A 32 2.19 -0.50 1.34
N LEU A 33 2.83 0.29 2.22
CA LEU A 33 3.77 1.34 1.83
C LEU A 33 5.14 1.11 2.50
N ASN A 34 6.20 1.44 1.78
CA ASN A 34 7.53 1.40 2.38
C ASN A 34 7.60 2.34 3.60
N PRO A 35 8.26 1.96 4.68
CA PRO A 35 8.36 2.77 5.89
C PRO A 35 9.13 4.07 5.62
N LEU A 36 8.69 5.17 6.27
CA LEU A 36 9.29 6.51 6.12
C LEU A 36 9.92 7.04 7.42
N GLY A 37 9.38 6.67 8.59
CA GLY A 37 9.88 7.14 9.88
C GLY A 37 9.67 8.63 10.17
N SER A 38 8.83 9.35 9.41
CA SER A 38 8.71 10.81 9.51
C SER A 38 7.95 11.31 10.72
N CYS A 39 6.91 10.61 11.17
CA CYS A 39 6.03 11.09 12.25
C CYS A 39 6.59 10.93 13.66
N ARG A 40 7.63 10.12 13.84
CA ARG A 40 8.29 9.80 15.13
C ARG A 40 7.39 9.21 16.21
N MET A 41 6.17 8.76 15.85
CA MET A 41 5.27 8.12 16.82
C MET A 41 5.72 6.71 17.23
N CYS A 42 6.33 5.97 16.29
CA CYS A 42 6.70 4.57 16.48
C CYS A 42 8.11 4.37 17.09
N ILE A 43 8.61 5.36 17.83
CA ILE A 43 9.92 5.27 18.49
C ILE A 43 9.94 4.20 19.59
N VAL A 44 11.08 3.52 19.69
CA VAL A 44 11.36 2.47 20.69
C VAL A 44 12.80 2.61 21.15
N GLU A 45 13.13 2.08 22.33
CA GLU A 45 14.52 1.88 22.77
C GLU A 45 14.95 0.45 22.48
N VAL A 46 16.21 0.30 22.07
CA VAL A 46 16.86 -0.99 21.84
C VAL A 46 17.98 -1.16 22.85
N GLU A 47 18.02 -2.27 23.56
CA GLU A 47 19.07 -2.55 24.53
C GLU A 47 20.45 -2.54 23.87
N GLY A 48 21.39 -1.86 24.51
CA GLY A 48 22.75 -1.68 23.95
C GLY A 48 22.86 -0.57 22.87
N GLN A 49 21.80 0.14 22.56
CA GLN A 49 21.82 1.29 21.65
C GLN A 49 21.41 2.57 22.39
N GLU A 50 22.19 3.63 22.24
CA GLU A 50 21.87 4.93 22.84
C GLU A 50 20.70 5.62 22.09
N GLY A 51 19.75 6.19 22.87
CA GLY A 51 18.62 6.94 22.37
C GLY A 51 17.47 6.07 21.81
N VAL A 52 16.60 6.70 21.02
CA VAL A 52 15.40 6.08 20.48
C VAL A 52 15.48 5.93 18.95
N VAL A 53 14.90 4.86 18.42
CA VAL A 53 14.83 4.57 16.98
C VAL A 53 13.41 4.34 16.53
N THR A 54 13.10 4.57 15.24
CA THR A 54 11.77 4.33 14.69
C THR A 54 11.57 2.84 14.38
N SER A 55 10.64 2.18 15.05
CA SER A 55 10.38 0.74 14.87
C SER A 55 9.91 0.37 13.45
N CYS A 56 9.28 1.30 12.73
CA CYS A 56 8.86 1.05 11.35
C CYS A 56 10.03 0.91 10.36
N THR A 57 11.19 1.50 10.65
CA THR A 57 12.40 1.42 9.79
C THR A 57 13.43 0.44 10.34
N LEU A 58 13.32 0.08 11.61
CA LEU A 58 14.23 -0.85 12.29
C LEU A 58 13.88 -2.29 11.89
N LYS A 59 14.85 -3.02 11.34
CA LYS A 59 14.72 -4.46 11.08
C LYS A 59 14.94 -5.26 12.35
N ALA A 60 14.06 -6.24 12.59
CA ALA A 60 14.23 -7.20 13.67
C ALA A 60 15.50 -8.03 13.43
N LYS A 61 16.23 -8.30 14.52
CA LYS A 61 17.43 -9.13 14.55
C LYS A 61 17.31 -10.10 15.71
N ASP A 62 17.98 -11.25 15.59
CA ASP A 62 18.01 -12.24 16.67
C ASP A 62 18.63 -11.67 17.95
N GLY A 63 18.06 -12.04 19.09
CA GLY A 63 18.50 -11.57 20.42
C GLY A 63 18.21 -10.10 20.74
N MET A 64 17.51 -9.36 19.85
CA MET A 64 17.21 -7.94 20.08
C MET A 64 16.18 -7.76 21.20
N THR A 65 16.53 -6.97 22.22
CA THR A 65 15.60 -6.57 23.30
C THR A 65 15.08 -5.15 23.04
N ILE A 66 13.78 -4.99 23.05
CA ILE A 66 13.10 -3.73 22.72
C ILE A 66 12.17 -3.30 23.85
N ARG A 67 12.21 -2.00 24.17
CA ARG A 67 11.29 -1.36 25.09
C ARG A 67 10.39 -0.41 24.30
N THR A 68 9.08 -0.62 24.40
CA THR A 68 8.10 0.18 23.66
C THR A 68 7.52 1.30 24.51
N LYS A 69 7.74 1.25 25.83
CA LYS A 69 7.20 2.20 26.79
C LYS A 69 8.23 2.51 27.89
N THR A 70 8.78 3.72 27.86
CA THR A 70 9.63 4.29 28.92
C THR A 70 9.24 5.75 29.10
N PRO A 71 9.60 6.41 30.24
CA PRO A 71 9.31 7.83 30.44
C PRO A 71 9.87 8.72 29.31
N GLU A 72 11.03 8.38 28.76
CA GLU A 72 11.64 9.11 27.66
C GLU A 72 10.86 8.93 26.33
N ILE A 73 10.48 7.69 26.01
CA ILE A 73 9.62 7.41 24.85
C ILE A 73 8.29 8.17 24.94
N GLU A 74 7.64 8.14 26.09
CA GLU A 74 6.37 8.84 26.31
C GLU A 74 6.53 10.36 26.17
N ARG A 75 7.58 10.93 26.74
CA ARG A 75 7.92 12.35 26.62
C ARG A 75 8.14 12.76 25.15
N LEU A 76 8.92 11.99 24.41
CA LEU A 76 9.24 12.29 23.01
C LEU A 76 8.03 12.10 22.09
N ARG A 77 7.19 11.08 22.32
CA ARG A 77 5.93 10.90 21.58
C ARG A 77 4.96 12.06 21.82
N MET A 78 4.85 12.50 23.08
CA MET A 78 4.04 13.66 23.45
C MET A 78 4.49 14.89 22.67
N LEU A 79 5.79 15.21 22.69
CA LEU A 79 6.35 16.35 21.98
C LEU A 79 6.11 16.25 20.47
N ALA A 80 6.35 15.08 19.88
CA ALA A 80 6.14 14.87 18.45
C ALA A 80 4.66 15.04 18.06
N LEU A 81 3.73 14.57 18.89
CA LEU A 81 2.30 14.75 18.67
C LEU A 81 1.88 16.23 18.80
N GLU A 82 2.36 16.93 19.82
CA GLU A 82 2.13 18.38 19.98
C GLU A 82 2.61 19.18 18.77
N LEU A 83 3.77 18.84 18.22
CA LEU A 83 4.29 19.46 16.99
C LEU A 83 3.40 19.18 15.76
N LEU A 84 2.85 17.97 15.64
CA LEU A 84 1.89 17.65 14.57
C LEU A 84 0.58 18.43 14.72
N LEU A 85 0.14 18.66 15.95
CA LEU A 85 -1.11 19.37 16.27
C LEU A 85 -0.95 20.88 16.17
N ALA A 86 0.24 21.43 16.35
CA ALA A 86 0.48 22.88 16.43
C ALA A 86 -0.04 23.66 15.20
N GLY A 87 -0.02 23.07 14.01
CA GLY A 87 -0.57 23.67 12.77
C GLY A 87 -1.83 22.94 12.25
N HIS A 88 -2.44 22.06 13.05
CA HIS A 88 -3.66 21.35 12.69
C HIS A 88 -4.89 22.07 13.25
N PRO A 89 -6.02 22.19 12.49
CA PRO A 89 -7.24 22.80 13.01
C PRO A 89 -7.79 22.06 14.24
N GLU A 90 -8.29 22.81 15.22
CA GLU A 90 -8.86 22.26 16.45
C GLU A 90 -10.37 21.92 16.33
N ASP A 91 -10.92 21.93 15.13
CA ASP A 91 -12.33 21.75 14.80
C ASP A 91 -12.75 20.28 14.63
N CYS A 92 -12.21 19.37 15.44
CA CYS A 92 -12.44 17.92 15.30
C CYS A 92 -13.94 17.55 15.24
N SER A 93 -14.78 18.18 16.03
CA SER A 93 -16.23 17.89 16.09
C SER A 93 -16.98 18.17 14.77
N THR A 94 -16.49 19.11 13.99
CA THR A 94 -17.05 19.48 12.68
C THR A 94 -16.25 18.92 11.51
N CYS A 95 -15.15 18.23 11.81
CA CYS A 95 -14.29 17.67 10.78
C CYS A 95 -14.96 16.49 10.06
N PRO A 96 -15.01 16.47 8.74
CA PRO A 96 -15.59 15.35 7.97
C PRO A 96 -14.90 13.99 8.19
N LYS A 97 -13.75 13.96 8.88
CA LYS A 97 -13.04 12.74 9.28
C LYS A 97 -13.29 12.33 10.72
N TYR A 98 -14.19 13.02 11.43
CA TYR A 98 -14.54 12.72 12.80
C TYR A 98 -14.96 11.25 12.98
N GLY A 99 -14.48 10.62 14.05
CA GLY A 99 -14.76 9.20 14.33
C GLY A 99 -13.97 8.19 13.47
N ASN A 100 -13.29 8.63 12.39
CA ASN A 100 -12.46 7.78 11.54
C ASN A 100 -11.12 8.47 11.20
N CYS A 101 -10.49 9.09 12.18
CA CYS A 101 -9.24 9.83 12.03
C CYS A 101 -8.15 9.19 12.89
N GLU A 102 -7.08 8.70 12.25
CA GLU A 102 -5.96 8.07 12.98
C GLU A 102 -5.21 9.06 13.87
N LEU A 103 -5.15 10.34 13.49
CA LEU A 103 -4.59 11.38 14.36
C LEU A 103 -5.43 11.56 15.63
N GLN A 104 -6.76 11.52 15.54
CA GLN A 104 -7.65 11.59 16.69
C GLN A 104 -7.47 10.40 17.64
N MET A 105 -7.28 9.20 17.08
CA MET A 105 -6.97 8.00 17.89
C MET A 105 -5.63 8.16 18.64
N LEU A 106 -4.60 8.76 18.01
CA LEU A 106 -3.33 9.05 18.68
C LEU A 106 -3.48 10.10 19.79
N ILE A 107 -4.30 11.14 19.58
CA ILE A 107 -4.62 12.14 20.62
C ILE A 107 -5.24 11.46 21.84
N GLN A 108 -6.19 10.57 21.64
CA GLN A 108 -6.84 9.83 22.73
C GLN A 108 -5.86 8.89 23.44
N TYR A 109 -4.96 8.24 22.71
CA TYR A 109 -4.02 7.28 23.28
C TYR A 109 -2.88 7.95 24.05
N ILE A 110 -2.31 9.05 23.53
CA ILE A 110 -1.13 9.72 24.11
C ILE A 110 -1.54 10.80 25.12
N GLY A 111 -2.70 11.45 24.95
CA GLY A 111 -3.21 12.48 25.86
C GLY A 111 -2.38 13.77 25.88
N PRO A 112 -2.07 14.41 24.71
CA PRO A 112 -1.25 15.61 24.68
C PRO A 112 -1.94 16.78 25.40
N LYS A 113 -1.11 17.68 25.97
CA LYS A 113 -1.59 18.98 26.47
C LYS A 113 -1.82 19.89 25.27
N THR A 114 -3.08 20.03 24.84
CA THR A 114 -3.45 20.88 23.71
C THR A 114 -3.13 22.36 24.00
N GLY A 115 -2.75 23.10 22.98
CA GLY A 115 -2.53 24.55 23.05
C GLY A 115 -1.17 25.00 23.59
N ARG A 116 -0.27 24.08 23.98
CA ARG A 116 1.09 24.44 24.43
C ARG A 116 1.97 24.99 23.29
N LEU A 117 1.86 24.35 22.11
CA LEU A 117 2.55 24.79 20.90
C LEU A 117 1.49 25.24 19.90
N LYS A 118 1.40 26.53 19.61
CA LYS A 118 0.53 27.07 18.56
C LYS A 118 1.37 27.65 17.45
N LEU A 119 1.25 27.07 16.27
CA LEU A 119 1.76 27.65 15.03
C LEU A 119 0.63 28.41 14.33
N ARG A 120 1.01 29.30 13.42
CA ARG A 120 0.05 30.01 12.57
C ARG A 120 -0.72 28.97 11.73
N ALA A 121 -2.03 29.18 11.59
CA ALA A 121 -2.85 28.43 10.64
C ALA A 121 -2.24 28.51 9.22
N LYS A 122 -2.17 27.40 8.51
CA LYS A 122 -1.50 27.30 7.21
C LYS A 122 -2.12 28.19 6.12
N GLY A 123 -3.42 28.53 6.23
CA GLY A 123 -4.10 29.46 5.33
C GLY A 123 -4.26 29.00 3.89
N PHE A 124 -4.21 27.67 3.65
CA PHE A 124 -4.47 27.12 2.31
C PHE A 124 -5.95 27.19 1.98
N LYS A 125 -6.28 27.53 0.74
CA LYS A 125 -7.64 27.34 0.22
C LYS A 125 -7.86 25.86 -0.05
N ALA A 126 -9.00 25.31 0.41
CA ALA A 126 -9.40 23.95 0.05
C ALA A 126 -9.59 23.86 -1.47
N GLU A 127 -9.03 22.82 -2.07
CA GLU A 127 -9.09 22.60 -3.51
C GLU A 127 -10.35 21.80 -3.85
N GLU A 128 -11.37 22.48 -4.34
CA GLU A 128 -12.68 21.90 -4.67
C GLU A 128 -12.85 21.59 -6.16
N GLY A 129 -11.96 22.06 -7.01
CA GLY A 129 -12.02 21.94 -8.47
C GLY A 129 -11.80 20.53 -9.03
N ASN A 130 -11.41 19.57 -8.21
CA ASN A 130 -11.26 18.17 -8.63
C ASN A 130 -12.60 17.44 -8.59
N PRO A 131 -12.92 16.59 -9.59
CA PRO A 131 -14.24 15.96 -9.68
C PRO A 131 -14.54 14.95 -8.55
N LEU A 132 -13.57 14.13 -8.15
CA LEU A 132 -13.80 13.04 -7.20
C LEU A 132 -13.11 13.25 -5.84
N ILE A 133 -12.16 14.17 -5.74
CA ILE A 133 -11.28 14.31 -4.57
C ILE A 133 -11.39 15.73 -4.01
N LEU A 134 -11.56 15.83 -2.71
CA LEU A 134 -11.38 17.06 -1.94
C LEU A 134 -9.97 17.07 -1.35
N HIS A 135 -9.27 18.20 -1.46
CA HIS A 135 -7.92 18.37 -0.98
C HIS A 135 -7.81 19.61 -0.10
N ASP A 136 -7.71 19.41 1.22
CA ASP A 136 -7.61 20.46 2.23
C ASP A 136 -6.27 20.37 2.97
N MET A 137 -5.29 21.17 2.52
CA MET A 137 -3.95 21.15 3.08
C MET A 137 -3.85 21.69 4.50
N ASN A 138 -4.86 22.41 5.02
CA ASN A 138 -4.86 22.85 6.41
C ASN A 138 -4.84 21.67 7.38
N ARG A 139 -5.40 20.54 6.98
CA ARG A 139 -5.50 19.29 7.77
C ARG A 139 -4.31 18.34 7.55
N CYS A 140 -3.32 18.73 6.72
CA CYS A 140 -2.20 17.87 6.40
C CYS A 140 -1.16 17.85 7.53
N VAL A 141 -0.75 16.65 7.94
CA VAL A 141 0.33 16.42 8.92
C VAL A 141 1.62 15.94 8.25
N LEU A 142 1.74 16.10 6.95
CA LEU A 142 2.92 15.77 6.14
C LEU A 142 3.43 14.31 6.32
N CYS A 143 2.54 13.37 6.63
CA CYS A 143 2.90 11.97 6.84
C CYS A 143 3.39 11.24 5.57
N GLY A 144 3.17 11.81 4.39
CA GLY A 144 3.63 11.28 3.10
C GLY A 144 2.94 10.02 2.60
N ARG A 145 1.91 9.50 3.26
CA ARG A 145 1.20 8.29 2.80
C ARG A 145 0.62 8.48 1.40
N CYS A 146 -0.02 9.60 1.11
CA CYS A 146 -0.63 9.87 -0.20
C CYS A 146 0.41 9.98 -1.32
N VAL A 147 1.55 10.60 -1.06
CA VAL A 147 2.67 10.70 -2.01
C VAL A 147 3.21 9.30 -2.32
N ARG A 148 3.48 8.49 -1.28
CA ARG A 148 3.95 7.11 -1.44
C ARG A 148 2.92 6.23 -2.12
N ALA A 149 1.64 6.31 -1.75
CA ALA A 149 0.59 5.54 -2.41
C ALA A 149 0.49 5.88 -3.90
N CYS A 150 0.55 7.15 -4.26
CA CYS A 150 0.56 7.60 -5.64
C CYS A 150 1.78 7.07 -6.41
N ASN A 151 2.94 7.00 -5.75
CA ASN A 151 4.19 6.55 -6.35
C ASN A 151 4.36 5.03 -6.31
N GLU A 152 4.27 4.43 -5.13
CA GLU A 152 4.64 3.02 -4.88
C GLU A 152 3.51 2.07 -5.29
N LEU A 153 2.24 2.35 -4.90
CA LEU A 153 1.13 1.47 -5.22
C LEU A 153 0.58 1.69 -6.62
N ARG A 154 0.59 2.94 -7.11
CA ARG A 154 -0.05 3.30 -8.37
C ARG A 154 0.91 3.67 -9.49
N GLY A 155 2.15 4.02 -9.19
CA GLY A 155 3.16 4.40 -10.16
C GLY A 155 2.83 5.67 -10.97
N VAL A 156 1.85 6.48 -10.53
CA VAL A 156 1.37 7.67 -11.24
C VAL A 156 2.24 8.89 -10.95
N LYS A 157 2.76 9.00 -9.74
CA LYS A 157 3.69 10.08 -9.29
C LYS A 157 3.16 11.51 -9.43
N VAL A 158 1.85 11.69 -9.37
CA VAL A 158 1.22 13.01 -9.51
C VAL A 158 1.35 13.84 -8.23
N LEU A 159 1.20 13.19 -7.06
CA LEU A 159 1.33 13.86 -5.77
C LEU A 159 2.80 13.88 -5.32
N GLN A 160 3.27 15.05 -4.93
CA GLN A 160 4.64 15.31 -4.49
C GLN A 160 4.66 16.29 -3.32
N TYR A 161 5.77 16.33 -2.59
CA TYR A 161 6.04 17.44 -1.68
C TYR A 161 6.42 18.66 -2.49
N GLN A 162 5.75 19.77 -2.21
CA GLN A 162 5.98 21.08 -2.79
C GLN A 162 6.42 22.05 -1.70
N LYS A 163 7.07 23.13 -2.08
CA LYS A 163 7.45 24.23 -1.19
C LYS A 163 6.81 25.52 -1.67
N LYS A 164 6.24 26.28 -0.75
CA LYS A 164 5.81 27.64 -0.96
C LYS A 164 6.38 28.46 0.18
N GLU A 165 7.35 29.32 -0.12
CA GLU A 165 8.12 30.07 0.88
C GLU A 165 8.75 29.11 1.92
N LEU A 166 8.39 29.20 3.18
CA LEU A 166 8.85 28.35 4.28
C LEU A 166 7.93 27.14 4.53
N GLU A 167 6.80 27.03 3.84
CA GLU A 167 5.83 25.98 4.05
C GLU A 167 6.03 24.83 3.09
N THR A 168 5.99 23.60 3.63
CA THR A 168 5.93 22.37 2.83
C THR A 168 4.49 21.90 2.76
N TYR A 169 4.03 21.51 1.58
CA TYR A 169 2.70 20.94 1.38
C TYR A 169 2.74 19.80 0.37
N VAL A 170 1.65 19.05 0.26
CA VAL A 170 1.49 18.01 -0.75
C VAL A 170 0.60 18.55 -1.87
N GLY A 171 1.09 18.50 -3.08
CA GLY A 171 0.38 18.99 -4.26
C GLY A 171 0.87 18.32 -5.54
N THR A 172 0.36 18.79 -6.66
CA THR A 172 0.82 18.40 -7.99
C THR A 172 1.97 19.30 -8.46
N LEU A 173 2.71 18.84 -9.45
CA LEU A 173 3.72 19.69 -10.08
C LEU A 173 3.04 20.95 -10.68
N HIS A 174 3.61 22.12 -10.38
CA HIS A 174 3.07 23.44 -10.77
C HIS A 174 1.66 23.74 -10.24
N ASN A 175 1.22 23.10 -9.14
CA ASN A 175 -0.10 23.31 -8.52
C ASN A 175 -1.29 23.17 -9.48
N LYS A 176 -1.17 22.32 -10.49
CA LYS A 176 -2.27 21.99 -11.38
C LYS A 176 -3.36 21.22 -10.63
N LEU A 177 -4.61 21.34 -11.04
CA LEU A 177 -5.67 20.45 -10.58
C LEU A 177 -5.32 18.99 -10.91
N LEU A 178 -5.76 18.04 -10.10
CA LEU A 178 -5.48 16.63 -10.33
C LEU A 178 -5.91 16.16 -11.72
N LYS A 179 -7.02 16.69 -12.25
CA LYS A 179 -7.52 16.41 -13.61
C LYS A 179 -6.55 16.85 -14.72
N ASP A 180 -5.77 17.93 -14.46
CA ASP A 180 -4.85 18.53 -15.43
C ASP A 180 -3.40 18.05 -15.23
N ALA A 181 -3.20 17.17 -14.23
CA ALA A 181 -1.91 16.63 -13.81
C ALA A 181 -1.77 15.12 -14.05
N ASP A 182 -2.45 14.56 -15.05
CA ASP A 182 -2.45 13.13 -15.39
C ASP A 182 -2.89 12.20 -14.24
N CYS A 183 -3.66 12.70 -13.28
CA CYS A 183 -4.22 11.88 -12.23
C CYS A 183 -5.23 10.87 -12.79
N ARG A 184 -5.11 9.62 -12.35
CA ARG A 184 -6.00 8.52 -12.76
C ARG A 184 -7.23 8.37 -11.86
N PHE A 185 -7.40 9.23 -10.88
CA PHE A 185 -8.50 9.21 -9.91
C PHE A 185 -8.74 7.84 -9.26
N CYS A 186 -7.66 7.11 -8.99
CA CYS A 186 -7.73 5.77 -8.39
C CYS A 186 -8.14 5.75 -6.90
N GLY A 187 -8.24 6.90 -6.23
CA GLY A 187 -8.65 7.03 -4.83
C GLY A 187 -7.62 6.64 -3.77
N ALA A 188 -6.51 6.00 -4.14
CA ALA A 188 -5.54 5.47 -3.15
C ALA A 188 -5.02 6.53 -2.19
N CYS A 189 -4.81 7.77 -2.64
CA CYS A 189 -4.34 8.86 -1.78
C CYS A 189 -5.38 9.27 -0.70
N ALA A 190 -6.67 9.19 -1.02
CA ALA A 190 -7.76 9.46 -0.08
C ALA A 190 -7.88 8.33 0.96
N GLU A 191 -7.77 7.08 0.52
CA GLU A 191 -7.88 5.91 1.38
C GLU A 191 -6.76 5.80 2.42
N VAL A 192 -5.51 6.07 2.00
CA VAL A 192 -4.36 6.00 2.92
C VAL A 192 -4.20 7.25 3.79
N CYS A 193 -4.97 8.31 3.55
CA CYS A 193 -4.85 9.56 4.31
C CYS A 193 -5.34 9.35 5.75
N PRO A 194 -4.47 9.53 6.76
CA PRO A 194 -4.85 9.30 8.16
C PRO A 194 -5.69 10.43 8.75
N THR A 195 -5.71 11.59 8.09
CA THR A 195 -6.46 12.78 8.47
C THR A 195 -7.49 13.16 7.41
N GLY A 196 -8.16 14.28 7.54
CA GLY A 196 -9.15 14.78 6.57
C GLY A 196 -8.57 15.58 5.41
N THR A 197 -7.27 15.51 5.14
CA THR A 197 -6.59 16.30 4.10
C THR A 197 -7.04 15.95 2.70
N ILE A 198 -6.98 14.67 2.35
CA ILE A 198 -7.44 14.16 1.06
C ILE A 198 -8.61 13.22 1.33
N ARG A 199 -9.74 13.51 0.69
CA ARG A 199 -11.00 12.78 0.88
C ARG A 199 -11.65 12.51 -0.46
N ASP A 200 -12.33 11.38 -0.55
CA ASP A 200 -13.24 11.09 -1.66
C ASP A 200 -14.50 11.97 -1.49
N LYS A 201 -15.00 12.54 -2.58
CA LYS A 201 -16.27 13.28 -2.60
C LYS A 201 -17.46 12.34 -2.53
N VAL A 202 -17.33 11.15 -3.09
CA VAL A 202 -18.34 10.10 -3.06
C VAL A 202 -18.00 9.14 -1.93
N ILE A 203 -18.66 9.27 -0.79
CA ILE A 203 -18.53 8.34 0.33
C ILE A 203 -19.39 7.12 0.02
N ASN A 204 -18.78 6.04 -0.42
CA ASN A 204 -19.46 4.74 -0.43
C ASN A 204 -19.17 4.05 0.92
N SER A 205 -20.13 4.12 1.85
CA SER A 205 -20.01 3.61 3.21
C SER A 205 -20.00 2.07 3.31
N GLU A 206 -20.27 1.37 2.21
CA GLU A 206 -20.44 -0.09 2.21
C GLU A 206 -19.15 -0.87 1.94
N VAL A 207 -18.11 -0.21 1.43
CA VAL A 207 -16.83 -0.87 1.09
C VAL A 207 -15.84 -0.74 2.25
N LYS A 208 -15.27 -1.85 2.71
CA LYS A 208 -14.19 -1.82 3.70
C LYS A 208 -13.04 -0.98 3.17
N LYS A 209 -12.46 -0.13 4.03
CA LYS A 209 -11.34 0.77 3.68
C LYS A 209 -10.19 0.02 2.99
N GLU A 210 -9.91 -1.21 3.41
CA GLU A 210 -8.83 -2.05 2.88
C GLU A 210 -9.05 -2.45 1.42
N ASP A 211 -10.29 -2.71 1.04
CA ASP A 211 -10.69 -3.11 -0.31
C ASP A 211 -10.73 -1.91 -1.26
N ALA A 212 -11.02 -0.72 -0.74
CA ALA A 212 -11.11 0.51 -1.51
C ALA A 212 -9.74 1.07 -1.96
N VAL A 213 -8.63 0.72 -1.29
CA VAL A 213 -7.28 1.20 -1.65
C VAL A 213 -6.88 0.79 -3.06
N VAL A 214 -7.25 -0.43 -3.49
CA VAL A 214 -6.95 -0.93 -4.83
C VAL A 214 -8.15 -1.66 -5.41
N PRO A 215 -9.24 -0.94 -5.82
CA PRO A 215 -10.47 -1.57 -6.27
C PRO A 215 -10.29 -2.60 -7.37
N CYS A 216 -9.45 -2.32 -8.37
CA CYS A 216 -9.16 -3.24 -9.45
C CYS A 216 -8.48 -4.55 -9.00
N ARG A 217 -7.62 -4.49 -7.96
CA ARG A 217 -7.01 -5.69 -7.37
C ARG A 217 -8.03 -6.48 -6.57
N HIS A 218 -8.88 -5.78 -5.81
CA HIS A 218 -9.93 -6.39 -5.00
C HIS A 218 -10.95 -7.13 -5.88
N ALA A 219 -11.43 -6.48 -6.95
CA ALA A 219 -12.37 -7.07 -7.90
C ALA A 219 -11.78 -8.22 -8.73
N CYS A 220 -10.46 -8.31 -8.85
CA CYS A 220 -9.82 -9.40 -9.57
C CYS A 220 -9.91 -10.71 -8.78
N PRO A 221 -10.55 -11.79 -9.29
CA PRO A 221 -10.66 -13.07 -8.57
C PRO A 221 -9.30 -13.66 -8.16
N ALA A 222 -8.24 -13.38 -8.93
CA ALA A 222 -6.88 -13.80 -8.63
C ALA A 222 -6.11 -12.82 -7.75
N HIS A 223 -6.69 -11.68 -7.37
CA HIS A 223 -6.04 -10.60 -6.62
C HIS A 223 -4.67 -10.19 -7.21
N THR A 224 -4.58 -10.15 -8.53
CA THR A 224 -3.35 -9.78 -9.25
C THR A 224 -2.99 -8.33 -8.94
N ASP A 225 -1.70 -8.05 -8.73
CA ASP A 225 -1.21 -6.70 -8.48
C ASP A 225 -1.20 -5.86 -9.77
N ILE A 226 -2.40 -5.43 -10.14
CA ILE A 226 -2.68 -4.69 -11.38
C ILE A 226 -1.87 -3.39 -11.46
N PRO A 227 -1.80 -2.54 -10.44
CA PRO A 227 -1.01 -1.32 -10.51
C PRO A 227 0.47 -1.56 -10.75
N ARG A 228 1.03 -2.64 -10.19
CA ARG A 228 2.45 -2.95 -10.31
C ARG A 228 2.80 -3.37 -11.75
N TYR A 229 2.06 -4.29 -12.36
CA TYR A 229 2.37 -4.66 -13.73
C TYR A 229 2.11 -3.54 -14.74
N ILE A 230 1.07 -2.71 -14.54
CA ILE A 230 0.82 -1.54 -15.41
C ILE A 230 1.99 -0.54 -15.34
N ARG A 231 2.59 -0.36 -14.17
CA ARG A 231 3.78 0.48 -14.02
C ARG A 231 4.95 -0.06 -14.83
N HIS A 232 5.21 -1.39 -14.77
CA HIS A 232 6.26 -2.02 -15.57
C HIS A 232 5.99 -1.87 -17.07
N VAL A 233 4.74 -2.05 -17.53
CA VAL A 233 4.37 -1.82 -18.94
C VAL A 233 4.63 -0.37 -19.35
N LYS A 234 4.27 0.59 -18.51
CA LYS A 234 4.54 2.03 -18.76
C LYS A 234 6.05 2.30 -18.95
N ASN A 235 6.90 1.58 -18.24
CA ASN A 235 8.36 1.73 -18.31
C ASN A 235 8.99 0.91 -19.46
N GLY A 236 8.22 0.13 -20.21
CA GLY A 236 8.74 -0.78 -21.22
C GLY A 236 9.33 -2.10 -20.67
N GLU A 237 9.12 -2.38 -19.38
CA GLU A 237 9.64 -3.54 -18.64
C GLU A 237 8.64 -4.71 -18.75
N TYR A 238 8.48 -5.29 -19.95
CA TYR A 238 7.40 -6.27 -20.21
C TYR A 238 7.63 -7.61 -19.52
N ASP A 239 8.87 -8.08 -19.43
CA ASP A 239 9.21 -9.31 -18.71
C ASP A 239 8.91 -9.20 -17.22
N GLU A 240 9.18 -8.03 -16.60
CA GLU A 240 8.85 -7.73 -15.21
C GLU A 240 7.33 -7.67 -15.02
N ALA A 241 6.61 -7.02 -15.94
CA ALA A 241 5.16 -6.96 -15.91
C ALA A 241 4.54 -8.38 -15.97
N ALA A 242 5.00 -9.23 -16.88
CA ALA A 242 4.56 -10.60 -17.00
C ALA A 242 4.90 -11.44 -15.76
N ALA A 243 6.07 -11.23 -15.15
CA ALA A 243 6.47 -11.89 -13.91
C ALA A 243 5.52 -11.54 -12.75
N VAL A 244 5.15 -10.26 -12.60
CA VAL A 244 4.15 -9.82 -11.62
C VAL A 244 2.81 -10.51 -11.83
N ILE A 245 2.34 -10.62 -13.06
CA ILE A 245 1.08 -11.30 -13.37
C ILE A 245 1.17 -12.79 -12.99
N ARG A 246 2.31 -13.46 -13.31
CA ARG A 246 2.52 -14.89 -13.01
C ARG A 246 2.60 -15.23 -11.53
N GLU A 247 2.80 -14.26 -10.67
CA GLU A 247 2.70 -14.51 -9.21
C GLU A 247 1.34 -15.09 -8.82
N LYS A 248 0.28 -14.74 -9.56
CA LYS A 248 -1.11 -15.12 -9.30
C LYS A 248 -1.80 -15.83 -10.47
N VAL A 249 -1.28 -15.68 -11.68
CA VAL A 249 -1.90 -16.13 -12.92
C VAL A 249 -0.86 -16.85 -13.77
N PRO A 250 -0.82 -18.19 -13.77
CA PRO A 250 0.21 -18.97 -14.50
C PRO A 250 0.23 -18.73 -16.01
N PHE A 251 -0.94 -18.43 -16.61
CA PHE A 251 -1.13 -18.29 -18.05
C PHE A 251 -1.59 -16.87 -18.42
N PRO A 252 -0.71 -15.84 -18.29
CA PRO A 252 -1.11 -14.46 -18.49
C PRO A 252 -1.58 -14.20 -19.94
N ARG A 253 -0.98 -14.86 -20.94
CA ARG A 253 -1.32 -14.70 -22.35
C ARG A 253 -2.75 -15.23 -22.63
N ALA A 254 -3.05 -16.47 -22.25
CA ALA A 254 -4.40 -17.04 -22.43
C ALA A 254 -5.46 -16.20 -21.74
N LEU A 255 -5.23 -15.81 -20.47
CA LEU A 255 -6.15 -14.94 -19.73
C LEU A 255 -6.17 -13.49 -20.25
N GLY A 256 -5.23 -13.08 -21.07
CA GLY A 256 -5.30 -11.83 -21.83
C GLY A 256 -6.43 -11.81 -22.84
N TYR A 257 -6.84 -12.97 -23.34
CA TYR A 257 -7.92 -13.12 -24.33
C TYR A 257 -9.28 -13.42 -23.67
N ILE A 258 -9.33 -14.32 -22.67
CA ILE A 258 -10.58 -14.89 -22.17
C ILE A 258 -11.06 -14.30 -20.84
N CYS A 259 -10.27 -13.45 -20.18
CA CYS A 259 -10.63 -12.86 -18.88
C CYS A 259 -11.86 -11.96 -19.02
N THR A 260 -12.82 -12.10 -18.11
CA THR A 260 -14.05 -11.29 -18.04
C THR A 260 -13.82 -9.85 -17.58
N HIS A 261 -12.59 -9.50 -17.23
CA HIS A 261 -12.09 -8.14 -16.86
C HIS A 261 -12.97 -7.36 -15.86
N VAL A 262 -13.57 -8.04 -14.89
CA VAL A 262 -14.38 -7.41 -13.82
C VAL A 262 -13.66 -6.27 -13.09
N CYS A 263 -12.33 -6.28 -13.06
CA CYS A 263 -11.51 -5.21 -12.51
C CYS A 263 -11.66 -3.86 -13.24
N GLU A 264 -12.08 -3.86 -14.51
CA GLU A 264 -12.35 -2.65 -15.29
C GLU A 264 -13.69 -2.04 -14.88
N LEU A 265 -14.66 -2.87 -14.48
CA LEU A 265 -15.96 -2.41 -13.96
C LEU A 265 -15.82 -1.62 -12.66
N GLU A 266 -14.82 -1.97 -11.82
CA GLU A 266 -14.52 -1.30 -10.56
C GLU A 266 -13.43 -0.20 -10.72
N CYS A 267 -13.09 0.15 -11.95
CA CYS A 267 -12.10 1.19 -12.20
C CYS A 267 -12.71 2.57 -11.92
N LYS A 268 -12.27 3.25 -10.85
CA LYS A 268 -12.75 4.60 -10.50
C LYS A 268 -12.52 5.65 -11.61
N ARG A 269 -11.60 5.38 -12.53
CA ARG A 269 -11.41 6.28 -13.68
C ARG A 269 -12.64 6.42 -14.56
N LYS A 270 -13.50 5.39 -14.63
CA LYS A 270 -14.75 5.43 -15.40
C LYS A 270 -15.71 6.59 -15.02
N GLU A 271 -15.57 7.12 -13.78
CA GLU A 271 -16.38 8.24 -13.29
C GLU A 271 -15.93 9.60 -13.86
N VAL A 272 -14.74 9.63 -14.47
CA VAL A 272 -14.13 10.86 -15.03
C VAL A 272 -13.92 10.75 -16.53
N SER A 273 -13.59 9.55 -17.01
CA SER A 273 -13.30 9.22 -18.41
C SER A 273 -13.53 7.71 -18.62
N GLU A 274 -12.96 7.11 -19.65
CA GLU A 274 -13.02 5.67 -19.85
C GLU A 274 -12.23 4.89 -18.77
N ALA A 275 -12.70 3.70 -18.43
CA ALA A 275 -11.96 2.77 -17.60
C ALA A 275 -10.63 2.39 -18.26
N MET A 276 -9.64 2.04 -17.47
CA MET A 276 -8.36 1.54 -18.02
C MET A 276 -8.58 0.15 -18.63
N SER A 277 -8.06 -0.08 -19.85
CA SER A 277 -8.07 -1.38 -20.54
C SER A 277 -7.09 -2.37 -19.89
N ILE A 278 -7.40 -2.78 -18.66
CA ILE A 278 -6.52 -3.58 -17.79
C ILE A 278 -6.21 -4.94 -18.43
N ARG A 279 -7.21 -5.56 -19.06
CA ARG A 279 -7.06 -6.84 -19.75
C ARG A 279 -6.13 -6.72 -20.95
N ASP A 280 -6.28 -5.68 -21.76
CA ASP A 280 -5.45 -5.49 -22.96
C ASP A 280 -4.02 -5.15 -22.60
N ILE A 281 -3.80 -4.34 -21.54
CA ILE A 281 -2.46 -4.08 -21.01
C ILE A 281 -1.81 -5.38 -20.51
N LYS A 282 -2.56 -6.27 -19.84
CA LYS A 282 -2.09 -7.60 -19.43
C LYS A 282 -1.69 -8.45 -20.64
N ARG A 283 -2.54 -8.49 -21.67
CA ARG A 283 -2.26 -9.19 -22.93
C ARG A 283 -0.99 -8.67 -23.59
N TYR A 284 -0.89 -7.36 -23.72
CA TYR A 284 0.27 -6.69 -24.29
C TYR A 284 1.56 -7.07 -23.58
N ALA A 285 1.59 -7.02 -22.25
CA ALA A 285 2.74 -7.46 -21.45
C ALA A 285 3.10 -8.92 -21.71
N ALA A 286 2.09 -9.81 -21.76
CA ALA A 286 2.32 -11.24 -21.99
C ALA A 286 2.74 -11.59 -23.42
N ASP A 287 2.35 -10.79 -24.42
CA ASP A 287 2.75 -10.97 -25.81
C ASP A 287 4.20 -10.53 -26.06
N HIS A 288 4.72 -9.59 -25.27
CA HIS A 288 6.10 -9.09 -25.34
C HIS A 288 7.04 -9.74 -24.31
N ASP A 289 6.56 -10.70 -23.53
CA ASP A 289 7.33 -11.39 -22.52
C ASP A 289 8.25 -12.46 -23.14
N THR A 290 9.54 -12.35 -22.90
CA THR A 290 10.55 -13.34 -23.30
C THR A 290 10.71 -14.50 -22.29
N GLY A 291 10.12 -14.36 -21.11
CA GLY A 291 10.21 -15.31 -20.01
C GLY A 291 11.51 -15.22 -19.19
N SER A 292 12.42 -14.32 -19.54
CA SER A 292 13.73 -14.20 -18.92
C SER A 292 13.64 -13.88 -17.42
N CYS A 293 12.79 -12.92 -17.06
CA CYS A 293 12.61 -12.49 -15.69
C CYS A 293 11.94 -13.56 -14.81
N TRP A 294 10.96 -14.31 -15.35
CA TRP A 294 10.23 -15.32 -14.58
C TRP A 294 11.08 -16.52 -14.19
N LYS A 295 11.99 -16.97 -15.06
CA LYS A 295 12.90 -18.08 -14.77
C LYS A 295 13.74 -17.86 -13.53
N GLY A 296 14.10 -16.61 -13.20
CA GLY A 296 14.83 -16.24 -11.99
C GLY A 296 13.96 -16.01 -10.75
N LYS A 297 12.69 -15.66 -10.91
CA LYS A 297 11.78 -15.26 -9.81
C LYS A 297 10.82 -16.35 -9.34
N GLY A 298 10.66 -17.42 -10.09
CA GLY A 298 9.80 -18.55 -9.76
C GLY A 298 10.39 -19.40 -8.64
N LYS A 299 10.48 -18.85 -7.40
CA LYS A 299 10.94 -19.62 -6.24
C LYS A 299 10.06 -20.85 -6.02
N GLN A 300 10.67 -22.03 -6.18
CA GLN A 300 10.12 -23.29 -5.72
C GLN A 300 10.53 -23.46 -4.26
N LEU A 301 9.58 -23.88 -3.42
CA LEU A 301 9.89 -24.23 -2.03
C LEU A 301 10.70 -25.53 -1.98
N ALA A 302 11.32 -25.81 -0.84
CA ALA A 302 12.08 -27.04 -0.60
C ALA A 302 11.23 -28.27 -0.90
N ASP A 303 11.88 -29.34 -1.33
CA ASP A 303 11.19 -30.61 -1.62
C ASP A 303 10.49 -31.14 -0.35
N THR A 304 9.20 -31.40 -0.49
CA THR A 304 8.37 -31.91 0.61
C THR A 304 8.37 -33.44 0.70
N GLY A 305 9.04 -34.15 -0.23
CA GLY A 305 8.99 -35.60 -0.36
C GLY A 305 7.65 -36.17 -0.83
N LYS A 306 6.62 -35.33 -1.02
CA LYS A 306 5.28 -35.76 -1.45
C LYS A 306 5.19 -35.86 -2.96
N LYS A 307 4.60 -36.96 -3.45
CA LYS A 307 4.34 -37.19 -4.88
C LYS A 307 2.84 -36.99 -5.13
N VAL A 308 2.50 -36.16 -6.09
CA VAL A 308 1.11 -35.84 -6.47
C VAL A 308 0.89 -36.16 -7.94
N CYS A 309 -0.18 -36.88 -8.27
CA CYS A 309 -0.62 -37.13 -9.62
C CYS A 309 -1.78 -36.18 -9.96
N VAL A 310 -1.67 -35.42 -11.03
CA VAL A 310 -2.73 -34.58 -11.58
C VAL A 310 -3.25 -35.26 -12.84
N VAL A 311 -4.54 -35.54 -12.89
CA VAL A 311 -5.21 -36.18 -14.03
C VAL A 311 -5.96 -35.13 -14.82
N GLY A 312 -5.62 -34.98 -16.09
CA GLY A 312 -6.12 -33.95 -17.01
C GLY A 312 -5.12 -32.80 -17.19
N GLY A 313 -4.70 -32.57 -18.43
CA GLY A 313 -3.74 -31.51 -18.82
C GLY A 313 -4.40 -30.24 -19.33
N GLY A 314 -5.69 -30.02 -19.07
CA GLY A 314 -6.38 -28.75 -19.35
C GLY A 314 -5.96 -27.60 -18.41
N PRO A 315 -6.55 -26.40 -18.57
CA PRO A 315 -6.15 -25.21 -17.80
C PRO A 315 -6.17 -25.42 -16.28
N ALA A 316 -7.16 -26.16 -15.76
CA ALA A 316 -7.28 -26.47 -14.34
C ALA A 316 -6.15 -27.37 -13.84
N GLY A 317 -5.89 -28.49 -14.56
CA GLY A 317 -4.83 -29.43 -14.20
C GLY A 317 -3.44 -28.81 -14.31
N LEU A 318 -3.17 -28.05 -15.37
CA LEU A 318 -1.91 -27.32 -15.52
C LEU A 318 -1.71 -26.28 -14.42
N THR A 319 -2.79 -25.57 -13.99
CA THR A 319 -2.72 -24.61 -12.89
C THR A 319 -2.43 -25.32 -11.57
N ALA A 320 -3.12 -26.45 -11.30
CA ALA A 320 -2.88 -27.25 -10.10
C ALA A 320 -1.44 -27.79 -10.07
N ALA A 321 -0.97 -28.36 -11.17
CA ALA A 321 0.40 -28.86 -11.30
C ALA A 321 1.43 -27.75 -11.04
N TYR A 322 1.22 -26.56 -11.60
CA TYR A 322 2.08 -25.40 -11.40
C TYR A 322 2.20 -24.99 -9.92
N TYR A 323 1.07 -24.83 -9.22
CA TYR A 323 1.11 -24.43 -7.82
C TYR A 323 1.63 -25.52 -6.88
N LEU A 324 1.29 -26.78 -7.12
CA LEU A 324 1.81 -27.92 -6.36
C LEU A 324 3.35 -28.03 -6.52
N ARG A 325 3.84 -27.85 -7.75
CA ARG A 325 5.29 -27.85 -7.99
C ARG A 325 5.98 -26.67 -7.29
N LYS A 326 5.34 -25.50 -7.32
CA LYS A 326 5.84 -24.30 -6.61
C LYS A 326 5.92 -24.50 -5.10
N GLN A 327 5.00 -25.31 -4.54
CA GLN A 327 5.02 -25.69 -3.13
C GLN A 327 6.05 -26.78 -2.78
N GLY A 328 6.86 -27.25 -3.74
CA GLY A 328 7.91 -28.21 -3.49
C GLY A 328 7.48 -29.69 -3.66
N HIS A 329 6.26 -29.96 -4.14
CA HIS A 329 5.82 -31.33 -4.39
C HIS A 329 6.37 -31.88 -5.70
N THR A 330 6.65 -33.18 -5.77
CA THR A 330 6.90 -33.89 -7.03
C THR A 330 5.57 -34.13 -7.74
N VAL A 331 5.38 -33.54 -8.92
CA VAL A 331 4.09 -33.61 -9.64
C VAL A 331 4.22 -34.40 -10.93
N THR A 332 3.33 -35.38 -11.11
CA THR A 332 3.16 -36.12 -12.38
C THR A 332 1.83 -35.71 -13.00
N LEU A 333 1.84 -35.22 -14.23
CA LEU A 333 0.63 -34.89 -15.00
C LEU A 333 0.30 -36.07 -15.95
N LYS A 334 -0.94 -36.52 -15.93
CA LYS A 334 -1.49 -37.52 -16.86
C LYS A 334 -2.51 -36.83 -17.76
N GLU A 335 -2.32 -36.94 -19.08
CA GLU A 335 -3.23 -36.39 -20.10
C GLU A 335 -3.60 -37.55 -21.08
N ALA A 336 -4.84 -37.61 -21.49
CA ALA A 336 -5.33 -38.59 -22.44
C ALA A 336 -5.05 -38.21 -23.90
N LEU A 337 -4.99 -36.91 -24.18
CA LEU A 337 -4.70 -36.38 -25.51
C LEU A 337 -3.18 -36.26 -25.75
N PRO A 338 -2.73 -36.24 -27.01
CA PRO A 338 -1.31 -36.10 -27.36
C PRO A 338 -0.68 -34.79 -26.87
N THR A 339 -1.49 -33.76 -26.66
CA THR A 339 -1.04 -32.42 -26.26
C THR A 339 -1.81 -31.96 -25.04
N VAL A 340 -1.13 -31.19 -24.17
CA VAL A 340 -1.75 -30.53 -23.01
C VAL A 340 -2.30 -29.17 -23.40
N GLY A 341 -3.30 -28.69 -22.65
CA GLY A 341 -3.88 -27.36 -22.84
C GLY A 341 -5.41 -27.37 -22.87
N GLY A 342 -6.00 -28.50 -23.24
CA GLY A 342 -7.45 -28.67 -23.35
C GLY A 342 -8.00 -28.28 -24.72
#